data_e2a556e2c496d65fd17dce0f49493e15
#
_entry.id   e2a556e2c496d65fd17dce0f49493e15
#
_cell.length_a   1.000
_cell.length_b   1.000
_cell.length_c   1.000
_cell.angle_alpha   90.00
_cell.angle_beta   90.00
_cell.angle_gamma   90.00
#
_symmetry.space_group_name_H-M   'P 1'
#
loop_
_entity.id
_entity.type
_entity.pdbx_description
1 polymer ?
#
loop_
_entity_poly.entity_id
_entity_poly.type
_entity_poly.pdbx_seq_one_letter_code
_entity_poly.pdbx_strand_id
1 'polypeptide(L)'
;IAVKIKTASSGVSTSGYLDIYLIRSEDGSTYDDGFGGSDAAFTPVNATKIGSMMATAVSTNYIGVFNTAVAGMLPRKFCIGIVNNTGAALDGTAGNHAVTYTLKTLQS
;
A
#
# COMPACT_ATOMS: atom_id res chain seq x y z
N ILE A 1 -0.77 -10.39 0.20
CA ILE A 1 -0.34 -9.22 -0.58
C ILE A 1 1.09 -8.89 -0.22
N ALA A 2 1.93 -8.78 -1.20
CA ALA A 2 3.30 -8.32 -1.05
C ALA A 2 3.44 -6.94 -1.69
N VAL A 3 3.99 -5.99 -0.94
CA VAL A 3 4.22 -4.63 -1.39
C VAL A 3 5.73 -4.40 -1.43
N LYS A 4 6.23 -4.02 -2.60
CA LYS A 4 7.62 -3.66 -2.79
C LYS A 4 7.70 -2.19 -3.15
N ILE A 5 8.55 -1.44 -2.44
CA ILE A 5 8.82 -0.03 -2.75
C ILE A 5 10.33 0.24 -2.68
N LYS A 6 10.72 1.34 -3.28
CA LYS A 6 12.06 1.88 -3.13
C LYS A 6 11.98 3.32 -2.63
N THR A 7 12.76 3.63 -1.61
CA THR A 7 12.80 4.96 -1.02
C THR A 7 13.55 5.96 -1.90
N ALA A 8 13.36 7.24 -1.60
CA ALA A 8 14.04 8.34 -2.28
C ALA A 8 15.57 8.26 -2.09
N SER A 9 16.30 8.93 -2.96
CA SER A 9 17.77 9.03 -2.86
C SER A 9 18.23 9.97 -1.75
N SER A 10 17.34 10.77 -1.17
CA SER A 10 17.66 11.69 -0.08
C SER A 10 16.40 12.07 0.69
N GLY A 11 16.56 12.57 1.89
CA GLY A 11 15.46 13.13 2.68
C GLY A 11 14.62 12.13 3.45
N VAL A 12 14.97 10.85 3.44
CA VAL A 12 14.23 9.82 4.17
C VAL A 12 14.53 9.92 5.66
N SER A 13 13.49 10.00 6.49
CA SER A 13 13.62 10.06 7.94
C SER A 13 14.10 8.73 8.51
N THR A 14 14.93 8.79 9.55
CA THR A 14 15.39 7.60 10.29
C THR A 14 14.25 6.90 11.05
N SER A 15 13.11 7.56 11.20
CA SER A 15 11.88 6.97 11.74
C SER A 15 10.79 6.84 10.68
N GLY A 16 11.15 6.84 9.40
CA GLY A 16 10.21 6.74 8.28
C GLY A 16 9.48 5.42 8.24
N TYR A 17 8.23 5.45 7.80
CA TYR A 17 7.40 4.26 7.66
C TYR A 17 6.34 4.47 6.58
N LEU A 18 5.74 3.37 6.17
CA LEU A 18 4.65 3.34 5.20
C LEU A 18 3.48 2.59 5.81
N ASP A 19 2.29 3.15 5.67
CA ASP A 19 1.04 2.49 6.06
C ASP A 19 0.35 1.97 4.81
N ILE A 20 -0.09 0.71 4.87
CA ILE A 20 -0.69 0.01 3.75
C ILE A 20 -2.19 -0.16 4.02
N TYR A 21 -3.01 0.27 3.05
CA TYR A 21 -4.47 0.26 3.16
C TYR A 21 -5.11 -0.56 2.07
N LEU A 22 -6.19 -1.25 2.41
CA LEU A 22 -7.10 -1.84 1.46
C LEU A 22 -8.21 -0.84 1.16
N ILE A 23 -8.32 -0.43 -0.09
CA ILE A 23 -9.33 0.52 -0.56
C ILE A 23 -10.38 -0.25 -1.34
N ARG A 24 -11.61 -0.24 -0.85
CA ARG A 24 -12.68 -1.09 -1.36
C ARG A 24 -13.46 -0.41 -2.47
N SER A 25 -13.97 -1.21 -3.38
CA SER A 25 -14.88 -0.77 -4.43
C SER A 25 -15.84 -1.89 -4.81
N GLU A 26 -17.06 -1.54 -5.18
CA GLU A 26 -18.05 -2.49 -5.70
C GLU A 26 -18.01 -2.56 -7.23
N ASP A 27 -17.74 -1.45 -7.88
CA ASP A 27 -17.84 -1.31 -9.34
C ASP A 27 -16.50 -1.14 -10.05
N GLY A 28 -15.43 -0.94 -9.31
CA GLY A 28 -14.10 -0.67 -9.87
C GLY A 28 -13.88 0.77 -10.31
N SER A 29 -14.81 1.66 -10.03
CA SER A 29 -14.75 3.08 -10.39
C SER A 29 -14.89 3.98 -9.18
N THR A 30 -15.74 3.61 -8.23
CA THR A 30 -15.97 4.36 -6.99
C THR A 30 -15.30 3.62 -5.85
N TYR A 31 -14.35 4.27 -5.21
CA TYR A 31 -13.54 3.70 -4.13
C TYR A 31 -13.78 4.44 -2.80
N ASP A 32 -13.42 3.78 -1.71
CA ASP A 32 -13.43 4.38 -0.37
C ASP A 32 -12.68 5.71 -0.36
N ASP A 33 -13.14 6.62 0.50
CA ASP A 33 -12.45 7.88 0.83
C ASP A 33 -12.24 8.82 -0.36
N GLY A 34 -13.08 8.69 -1.39
CA GLY A 34 -12.99 9.53 -2.58
C GLY A 34 -11.80 9.23 -3.48
N PHE A 35 -11.16 8.09 -3.28
CA PHE A 35 -10.04 7.69 -4.14
C PHE A 35 -10.52 7.44 -5.56
N GLY A 36 -9.83 8.05 -6.54
CA GLY A 36 -10.25 8.02 -7.95
C GLY A 36 -9.76 6.81 -8.74
N GLY A 37 -9.07 5.86 -8.12
CA GLY A 37 -8.52 4.68 -8.81
C GLY A 37 -7.24 4.94 -9.58
N SER A 38 -6.71 6.15 -9.55
CA SER A 38 -5.44 6.51 -10.18
C SER A 38 -4.44 6.95 -9.11
N ASP A 39 -3.19 7.06 -9.50
CA ASP A 39 -2.08 7.40 -8.60
C ASP A 39 -2.23 8.84 -8.11
N ALA A 40 -2.78 9.01 -6.92
CA ALA A 40 -3.05 10.31 -6.32
C ALA A 40 -3.08 10.19 -4.80
N ALA A 41 -2.85 11.30 -4.12
CA ALA A 41 -2.95 11.34 -2.67
C ALA A 41 -4.39 11.11 -2.22
N PHE A 42 -4.57 10.43 -1.10
CA PHE A 42 -5.87 10.23 -0.46
C PHE A 42 -5.74 10.32 1.06
N THR A 43 -6.85 10.61 1.73
CA THR A 43 -6.90 10.61 3.20
C THR A 43 -7.72 9.41 3.66
N PRO A 44 -7.09 8.42 4.30
CA PRO A 44 -7.81 7.22 4.72
C PRO A 44 -8.74 7.51 5.90
N VAL A 45 -10.04 7.26 5.70
CA VAL A 45 -11.08 7.37 6.72
C VAL A 45 -11.80 6.03 6.87
N ASN A 46 -12.26 5.47 5.76
CA ASN A 46 -12.97 4.19 5.72
C ASN A 46 -12.12 3.05 5.15
N ALA A 47 -11.06 3.37 4.45
CA ALA A 47 -10.11 2.37 3.98
C ALA A 47 -9.49 1.64 5.18
N THR A 48 -9.29 0.34 5.06
CA THR A 48 -8.80 -0.49 6.16
C THR A 48 -7.29 -0.63 6.09
N LYS A 49 -6.62 -0.24 7.15
CA LYS A 49 -5.18 -0.45 7.29
C LYS A 49 -4.88 -1.93 7.48
N ILE A 50 -4.11 -2.52 6.58
CA ILE A 50 -3.73 -3.93 6.66
C ILE A 50 -2.33 -4.14 7.24
N GLY A 51 -1.55 -3.09 7.38
CA GLY A 51 -0.24 -3.18 8.01
C GLY A 51 0.60 -1.94 7.80
N SER A 52 1.80 -1.99 8.33
CA SER A 52 2.81 -0.94 8.20
C SER A 52 4.16 -1.58 7.94
N MET A 53 5.05 -0.84 7.30
CA MET A 53 6.44 -1.28 7.15
C MET A 53 7.38 -0.11 7.37
N MET A 54 8.51 -0.37 8.03
CA MET A 54 9.54 0.63 8.25
C MET A 54 10.32 0.87 6.95
N ALA A 55 10.67 2.12 6.71
CA ALA A 55 11.42 2.53 5.51
C ALA A 55 12.32 3.69 5.91
N THR A 56 13.46 3.37 6.51
CA THR A 56 14.28 4.34 7.24
C THR A 56 15.59 4.71 6.54
N ALA A 57 15.92 4.06 5.42
CA ALA A 57 17.15 4.33 4.67
C ALA A 57 16.84 4.83 3.28
N VAL A 58 17.76 5.62 2.71
CA VAL A 58 17.64 6.15 1.35
C VAL A 58 17.99 5.07 0.32
N SER A 59 17.46 5.20 -0.90
CA SER A 59 17.76 4.33 -2.06
C SER A 59 17.67 2.84 -1.74
N THR A 60 16.76 2.44 -0.86
CA THR A 60 16.65 1.08 -0.37
C THR A 60 15.31 0.48 -0.77
N ASN A 61 15.35 -0.78 -1.20
CA ASN A 61 14.14 -1.55 -1.48
C ASN A 61 13.61 -2.17 -0.18
N TYR A 62 12.31 -2.03 0.02
CA TYR A 62 11.60 -2.63 1.15
C TYR A 62 10.47 -3.49 0.63
N ILE A 63 10.29 -4.65 1.24
CA ILE A 63 9.21 -5.58 0.90
C ILE A 63 8.44 -5.91 2.16
N GLY A 64 7.13 -5.67 2.13
CA GLY A 64 6.23 -6.06 3.20
C GLY A 64 5.23 -7.08 2.70
N VAL A 65 4.92 -8.10 3.51
CA VAL A 65 3.90 -9.10 3.20
C VAL A 65 2.76 -8.94 4.20
N PHE A 66 1.55 -8.80 3.68
CA PHE A 66 0.37 -8.51 4.50
C PHE A 66 -0.75 -9.51 4.22
N ASN A 67 -1.51 -9.83 5.27
CA ASN A 67 -2.66 -10.71 5.15
C ASN A 67 -3.93 -9.88 5.09
N THR A 68 -4.70 -9.99 4.00
CA THR A 68 -5.95 -9.27 3.82
C THR A 68 -7.06 -9.71 4.79
N ALA A 69 -6.89 -10.83 5.47
CA ALA A 69 -7.84 -11.28 6.50
C ALA A 69 -8.01 -10.25 7.63
N VAL A 70 -7.03 -9.37 7.85
CA VAL A 70 -7.12 -8.26 8.81
C VAL A 70 -8.26 -7.31 8.44
N ALA A 71 -8.56 -7.17 7.15
CA ALA A 71 -9.65 -6.33 6.65
C ALA A 71 -11.02 -7.04 6.69
N GLY A 72 -11.07 -8.30 7.11
CA GLY A 72 -12.27 -9.12 7.10
C GLY A 72 -12.51 -9.75 5.73
N MET A 73 -13.78 -9.79 5.30
CA MET A 73 -14.12 -10.33 3.97
C MET A 73 -13.57 -9.43 2.87
N LEU A 74 -12.88 -10.03 1.91
CA LEU A 74 -12.36 -9.29 0.77
C LEU A 74 -13.52 -8.75 -0.09
N PRO A 75 -13.51 -7.45 -0.42
CA PRO A 75 -14.55 -6.88 -1.25
C PRO A 75 -14.46 -7.38 -2.70
N ARG A 76 -15.50 -7.12 -3.47
CA ARG A 76 -15.57 -7.55 -4.87
C ARG A 76 -14.43 -6.99 -5.70
N LYS A 77 -14.13 -5.72 -5.50
CA LYS A 77 -12.99 -5.03 -6.13
C LYS A 77 -12.27 -4.19 -5.08
N PHE A 78 -10.97 -4.06 -5.25
CA PHE A 78 -10.16 -3.28 -4.32
C PHE A 78 -8.88 -2.81 -4.99
N CYS A 79 -8.23 -1.84 -4.38
CA CYS A 79 -6.85 -1.51 -4.67
C CYS A 79 -6.08 -1.31 -3.37
N ILE A 80 -4.77 -1.23 -3.48
CA ILE A 80 -3.88 -1.02 -2.35
C ILE A 80 -3.42 0.43 -2.34
N GLY A 81 -3.65 1.10 -1.22
CA GLY A 81 -3.17 2.45 -0.99
C GLY A 81 -1.98 2.46 -0.06
N ILE A 82 -1.05 3.34 -0.32
CA ILE A 82 0.15 3.50 0.50
C ILE A 82 0.20 4.94 0.99
N VAL A 83 0.21 5.11 2.31
CA VAL A 83 0.44 6.42 2.94
C VAL A 83 1.92 6.50 3.26
N ASN A 84 2.61 7.43 2.63
CA ASN A 84 4.05 7.59 2.73
C ASN A 84 4.39 8.55 3.88
N ASN A 85 4.95 8.01 4.95
CA ASN A 85 5.42 8.76 6.12
C ASN A 85 6.94 8.69 6.24
N THR A 86 7.66 8.66 5.12
CA THR A 86 9.13 8.63 5.12
C THR A 86 9.74 10.02 5.13
N GLY A 87 8.95 11.06 4.89
CA GLY A 87 9.43 12.44 4.80
C GLY A 87 9.91 12.83 3.40
N ALA A 88 9.94 11.91 2.44
CA ALA A 88 10.32 12.16 1.06
C ALA A 88 9.47 11.33 0.11
N ALA A 89 9.25 11.79 -1.11
CA ALA A 89 8.54 11.04 -2.13
C ALA A 89 9.29 9.72 -2.42
N LEU A 90 8.55 8.67 -2.78
CA LEU A 90 9.17 7.42 -3.19
C LEU A 90 9.97 7.61 -4.48
N ASP A 91 10.88 6.67 -4.77
CA ASP A 91 11.69 6.72 -6.00
C ASP A 91 10.78 6.84 -7.24
N GLY A 92 11.17 7.70 -8.19
CA GLY A 92 10.33 8.01 -9.35
C GLY A 92 10.31 6.94 -10.44
N THR A 93 11.10 5.88 -10.31
CA THR A 93 11.15 4.82 -11.30
C THR A 93 10.06 3.78 -11.01
N ALA A 94 9.04 3.73 -11.86
CA ALA A 94 7.84 2.89 -11.63
C ALA A 94 8.17 1.41 -11.43
N GLY A 95 9.16 0.88 -12.14
CA GLY A 95 9.56 -0.53 -12.02
C GLY A 95 10.14 -0.92 -10.66
N ASN A 96 10.45 0.06 -9.80
CA ASN A 96 10.97 -0.18 -8.46
C ASN A 96 9.86 -0.42 -7.43
N HIS A 97 8.60 -0.28 -7.83
CA HIS A 97 7.45 -0.49 -6.96
C HIS A 97 6.55 -1.58 -7.52
N ALA A 98 6.03 -2.44 -6.68
CA ALA A 98 5.13 -3.49 -7.11
C ALA A 98 4.20 -3.91 -5.98
N VAL A 99 2.98 -4.27 -6.35
CA VAL A 99 2.02 -4.93 -5.46
C VAL A 99 1.65 -6.25 -6.10
N THR A 100 1.87 -7.35 -5.38
CA THR A 100 1.52 -8.69 -5.85
C THR A 100 0.65 -9.38 -4.80
N TYR A 101 -0.13 -10.36 -5.25
CA TYR A 101 -0.96 -11.13 -4.34
C TYR A 101 -0.98 -12.60 -4.74
N THR A 102 -1.24 -13.43 -3.75
CA THR A 102 -1.45 -14.86 -3.93
C THR A 102 -2.80 -15.22 -3.34
N LEU A 103 -3.64 -15.85 -4.14
CA LEU A 103 -4.91 -16.38 -3.66
C LEU A 103 -4.63 -17.68 -2.94
N LYS A 104 -5.14 -17.79 -1.70
CA LYS A 104 -5.09 -19.01 -0.93
C LYS A 104 -6.51 -19.52 -0.72
N THR A 105 -6.78 -20.72 -1.16
CA THR A 105 -8.04 -21.40 -0.89
C THR A 105 -7.86 -22.32 0.30
N LEU A 106 -8.85 -22.34 1.19
CA LEU A 106 -8.88 -23.31 2.27
C LEU A 106 -9.20 -24.67 1.67
N GLN A 107 -8.35 -25.62 1.95
CA GLN A 107 -8.62 -27.01 1.58
C GLN A 107 -9.16 -27.74 2.79
N SER A 108 -10.31 -28.33 2.60
CA SER A 108 -10.93 -29.17 3.61
C SER A 108 -10.38 -30.60 3.59
#